data_c9f21d6811878a65069dcaef875a9c2b
#
_entry.id   c9f21d6811878a65069dcaef875a9c2b
#
_cell.length_a   1.000
_cell.length_b   1.000
_cell.length_c   1.000
_cell.angle_alpha   90.00
_cell.angle_beta   90.00
_cell.angle_gamma   90.00
#
_symmetry.space_group_name_H-M   'P 1'
#
loop_
_entity.id
_entity.type
_entity.pdbx_description
1 polymer ?
#
loop_
_entity_poly.entity_id
_entity_poly.type
_entity_poly.pdbx_seq_one_letter_code
_entity_poly.pdbx_strand_id
1 'polypeptide(L)'
;MESLLVNLRKYRPRVGSDPLENFITEAFAWLLRSNREALNTLLDCINEHLISPIDIPESDVYISTQENFANKFPDLVISWEGSTLIFEHKVHADLHKNQLQNYRTYASTIYDNYKVILITATPFQHAQSPDVALCWQDIYHCFKNLVEKISDEHVSWAIEDFLSLLKSEGLGPRNPMNRFSIANYLEAVQFIEQVDSVFKTAQEREWPLQNIGMEPVFKRQGTESRVGLEFCPIVKKKRQWLPGVFCGVLLSGADHGVKEFINNELKLCLVFDFNRTGQALIKNSAHYTRFKADLKLLVDDWEFLDTALEPRAKYNKWHPIVILKPMLPFFEHAETHEKQVDIVLEIFSELQKRLTEQPSFIKLMEELTTTEL
;
A
#
# COMPACT_ATOMS: atom_id res chain seq x y z
N MET A 1 5.60 21.43 8.24
CA MET A 1 5.21 21.86 6.87
C MET A 1 4.75 20.60 6.14
N GLU A 2 3.71 20.67 5.33
CA GLU A 2 3.22 19.50 4.59
C GLU A 2 4.14 19.24 3.39
N SER A 3 4.59 17.99 3.19
CA SER A 3 5.54 17.63 2.13
C SER A 3 4.90 17.77 0.75
N LEU A 4 5.53 18.54 -0.15
CA LEU A 4 5.10 18.70 -1.54
C LEU A 4 5.16 17.37 -2.30
N LEU A 5 6.26 16.64 -2.19
CA LEU A 5 6.45 15.37 -2.90
C LEU A 5 5.48 14.31 -2.41
N VAL A 6 5.17 14.24 -1.10
CA VAL A 6 4.15 13.33 -0.56
C VAL A 6 2.77 13.67 -1.12
N ASN A 7 2.42 14.96 -1.22
CA ASN A 7 1.13 15.37 -1.78
C ASN A 7 1.03 15.10 -3.29
N LEU A 8 2.09 15.39 -4.05
CA LEU A 8 2.14 15.04 -5.47
C LEU A 8 2.06 13.53 -5.69
N ARG A 9 2.67 12.74 -4.83
CA ARG A 9 2.63 11.27 -4.89
C ARG A 9 1.22 10.71 -4.63
N LYS A 10 0.40 11.36 -3.82
CA LYS A 10 -1.01 11.01 -3.61
C LYS A 10 -1.85 11.20 -4.87
N TYR A 11 -1.43 12.09 -5.77
CA TYR A 11 -2.09 12.31 -7.06
C TYR A 11 -1.72 11.19 -8.04
N ARG A 12 -2.49 10.10 -8.01
CA ARG A 12 -2.24 8.92 -8.85
C ARG A 12 -2.88 9.07 -10.22
N PRO A 13 -2.11 9.01 -11.31
CA PRO A 13 -2.71 8.88 -12.62
C PRO A 13 -3.12 7.43 -12.88
N ARG A 14 -4.41 7.21 -13.05
CA ARG A 14 -5.08 6.03 -13.63
C ARG A 14 -4.92 4.66 -12.97
N VAL A 15 -6.06 3.94 -12.98
CA VAL A 15 -6.25 2.55 -12.54
C VAL A 15 -5.27 1.61 -13.21
N GLY A 16 -4.46 0.89 -12.41
CA GLY A 16 -3.72 -0.30 -12.85
C GLY A 16 -2.20 -0.18 -12.98
N SER A 17 -1.61 1.02 -12.79
CA SER A 17 -0.14 1.20 -12.77
C SER A 17 0.26 2.07 -11.59
N ASP A 18 1.20 1.62 -10.81
CA ASP A 18 1.84 2.44 -9.77
C ASP A 18 3.27 2.79 -10.21
N PRO A 19 3.50 3.99 -10.76
CA PRO A 19 4.80 4.42 -11.25
C PRO A 19 5.72 4.90 -10.10
N LEU A 20 5.65 4.29 -8.91
CA LEU A 20 6.40 4.74 -7.73
C LEU A 20 7.89 4.80 -8.00
N GLU A 21 8.46 3.77 -8.64
CA GLU A 21 9.88 3.68 -8.95
C GLU A 21 10.33 4.85 -9.83
N ASN A 22 9.59 5.13 -10.91
CA ASN A 22 9.86 6.27 -11.78
C ASN A 22 9.67 7.60 -11.07
N PHE A 23 8.64 7.73 -10.20
CA PHE A 23 8.41 8.96 -9.45
C PHE A 23 9.55 9.27 -8.48
N ILE A 24 10.05 8.27 -7.76
CA ILE A 24 11.18 8.42 -6.84
C ILE A 24 12.46 8.76 -7.65
N THR A 25 12.69 8.08 -8.76
CA THR A 25 13.82 8.35 -9.66
C THR A 25 13.82 9.80 -10.14
N GLU A 26 12.68 10.32 -10.62
CA GLU A 26 12.60 11.71 -11.10
C GLU A 26 12.74 12.72 -9.95
N ALA A 27 12.15 12.47 -8.79
CA ALA A 27 12.32 13.32 -7.61
C ALA A 27 13.78 13.35 -7.14
N PHE A 28 14.45 12.21 -7.16
CA PHE A 28 15.86 12.08 -6.82
C PHE A 28 16.75 12.80 -7.82
N ALA A 29 16.54 12.57 -9.12
CA ALA A 29 17.27 13.23 -10.18
C ALA A 29 17.11 14.76 -10.14
N TRP A 30 15.88 15.24 -9.86
CA TRP A 30 15.64 16.67 -9.69
C TRP A 30 16.41 17.24 -8.50
N LEU A 31 16.42 16.55 -7.36
CA LEU A 31 17.15 16.96 -6.18
C LEU A 31 18.65 17.09 -6.47
N LEU A 32 19.23 16.10 -7.14
CA LEU A 32 20.65 16.08 -7.50
C LEU A 32 21.03 17.16 -8.52
N ARG A 33 20.15 17.46 -9.50
CA ARG A 33 20.35 18.55 -10.47
C ARG A 33 20.31 19.93 -9.82
N SER A 34 19.43 20.08 -8.84
CA SER A 34 19.13 21.36 -8.20
C SER A 34 20.08 21.71 -7.06
N ASN A 35 20.77 20.70 -6.50
CA ASN A 35 21.54 20.90 -5.27
C ASN A 35 22.88 20.17 -5.35
N ARG A 36 23.97 20.97 -5.45
CA ARG A 36 25.34 20.46 -5.54
C ARG A 36 25.73 19.66 -4.29
N GLU A 37 25.33 20.13 -3.12
CA GLU A 37 25.62 19.48 -1.84
C GLU A 37 24.96 18.09 -1.78
N ALA A 38 23.73 17.93 -2.30
CA ALA A 38 23.07 16.64 -2.39
C ALA A 38 23.81 15.68 -3.35
N LEU A 39 24.26 16.20 -4.50
CA LEU A 39 25.07 15.42 -5.43
C LEU A 39 26.39 14.96 -4.79
N ASN A 40 27.14 15.86 -4.17
CA ASN A 40 28.39 15.53 -3.50
C ASN A 40 28.19 14.50 -2.40
N THR A 41 27.12 14.66 -1.59
CA THR A 41 26.78 13.68 -0.54
C THR A 41 26.47 12.30 -1.10
N LEU A 42 25.77 12.20 -2.25
CA LEU A 42 25.57 10.93 -2.93
C LEU A 42 26.89 10.31 -3.38
N LEU A 43 27.79 11.10 -3.96
CA LEU A 43 29.09 10.61 -4.41
C LEU A 43 29.97 10.15 -3.25
N ASP A 44 29.97 10.87 -2.13
CA ASP A 44 30.66 10.46 -0.91
C ASP A 44 30.07 9.11 -0.38
N CYS A 45 28.76 8.99 -0.32
CA CYS A 45 28.09 7.76 0.07
C CYS A 45 28.46 6.57 -0.83
N ILE A 46 28.57 6.77 -2.13
CA ILE A 46 29.00 5.74 -3.08
C ILE A 46 30.49 5.40 -2.85
N ASN A 47 31.33 6.41 -2.65
CA ASN A 47 32.75 6.23 -2.41
C ASN A 47 33.09 5.43 -1.15
N GLU A 48 32.26 5.50 -0.11
CA GLU A 48 32.40 4.66 1.09
C GLU A 48 32.32 3.16 0.78
N HIS A 49 31.69 2.78 -0.34
CA HIS A 49 31.50 1.39 -0.77
C HIS A 49 32.43 0.95 -1.91
N LEU A 50 33.22 1.85 -2.47
CA LEU A 50 34.15 1.55 -3.57
C LEU A 50 35.56 1.25 -3.05
N ILE A 51 36.20 0.22 -3.61
CA ILE A 51 37.62 -0.08 -3.36
C ILE A 51 38.51 1.05 -3.86
N SER A 52 38.14 1.61 -5.03
CA SER A 52 38.83 2.79 -5.63
C SER A 52 37.80 3.90 -5.75
N PRO A 53 37.88 4.92 -4.90
CA PRO A 53 36.97 6.04 -4.96
C PRO A 53 37.00 6.74 -6.32
N ILE A 54 35.86 7.32 -6.70
CA ILE A 54 35.74 8.20 -7.87
C ILE A 54 35.97 9.65 -7.44
N ASP A 55 36.57 10.43 -8.32
CA ASP A 55 36.77 11.85 -8.06
C ASP A 55 35.42 12.60 -8.06
N ILE A 56 35.27 13.50 -7.09
CA ILE A 56 34.11 14.39 -7.05
C ILE A 56 34.29 15.46 -8.10
N PRO A 57 33.35 15.65 -9.04
CA PRO A 57 33.53 16.61 -10.14
C PRO A 57 33.58 18.04 -9.63
N GLU A 58 34.55 18.83 -10.12
CA GLU A 58 34.61 20.27 -9.90
C GLU A 58 33.79 21.06 -10.94
N SER A 59 33.58 20.46 -12.11
CA SER A 59 32.89 21.03 -13.27
C SER A 59 31.39 20.64 -13.34
N ASP A 60 30.77 21.03 -14.45
CA ASP A 60 29.40 20.69 -14.76
C ASP A 60 29.19 19.17 -14.84
N VAL A 61 28.11 18.72 -14.23
CA VAL A 61 27.68 17.32 -14.21
C VAL A 61 26.39 17.16 -15.02
N TYR A 62 26.42 16.23 -15.95
CA TYR A 62 25.23 15.85 -16.71
C TYR A 62 24.44 14.78 -15.93
N ILE A 63 23.16 15.03 -15.68
CA ILE A 63 22.28 14.11 -14.97
C ILE A 63 21.03 13.88 -15.84
N SER A 64 20.81 12.64 -16.28
CA SER A 64 19.67 12.23 -17.10
C SER A 64 18.95 11.04 -16.51
N THR A 65 17.63 10.94 -16.76
CA THR A 65 16.81 9.78 -16.42
C THR A 65 16.40 9.07 -17.70
N GLN A 66 16.25 7.74 -17.63
CA GLN A 66 15.78 6.89 -18.74
C GLN A 66 16.56 7.07 -20.04
N GLU A 67 17.87 7.24 -19.96
CA GLU A 67 18.75 7.38 -21.13
C GLU A 67 18.76 6.10 -21.97
N ASN A 68 18.80 6.22 -23.29
CA ASN A 68 18.70 5.06 -24.18
C ASN A 68 20.05 4.37 -24.38
N PHE A 69 20.27 3.26 -23.71
CA PHE A 69 21.41 2.34 -23.87
C PHE A 69 21.05 1.19 -24.80
N ALA A 70 20.98 1.43 -26.11
CA ALA A 70 20.60 0.43 -27.12
C ALA A 70 19.28 -0.28 -26.78
N ASN A 71 18.20 0.47 -26.58
CA ASN A 71 16.88 0.03 -26.15
C ASN A 71 16.83 -0.58 -24.74
N LYS A 72 17.79 -0.24 -23.91
CA LYS A 72 17.77 -0.41 -22.45
C LYS A 72 17.79 0.97 -21.83
N PHE A 73 17.12 1.12 -20.72
CA PHE A 73 16.91 2.44 -20.12
C PHE A 73 17.28 2.37 -18.64
N PRO A 74 18.54 2.69 -18.28
CA PRO A 74 18.90 2.84 -16.87
C PRO A 74 18.09 3.99 -16.26
N ASP A 75 17.72 3.83 -15.00
CA ASP A 75 16.85 4.79 -14.31
C ASP A 75 17.47 6.17 -14.19
N LEU A 76 18.79 6.24 -13.92
CA LEU A 76 19.53 7.49 -13.78
C LEU A 76 20.94 7.31 -14.31
N VAL A 77 21.45 8.32 -15.01
CA VAL A 77 22.85 8.41 -15.43
C VAL A 77 23.42 9.75 -14.95
N ILE A 78 24.58 9.70 -14.31
CA ILE A 78 25.32 10.88 -13.87
C ILE A 78 26.69 10.82 -14.53
N SER A 79 27.04 11.82 -15.36
CA SER A 79 28.28 11.85 -16.11
C SER A 79 29.02 13.20 -15.93
N TRP A 80 30.31 13.13 -15.81
CA TRP A 80 31.22 14.27 -15.85
C TRP A 80 32.53 13.88 -16.53
N GLU A 81 33.43 14.82 -16.71
CA GLU A 81 34.70 14.52 -17.36
C GLU A 81 35.44 13.38 -16.65
N GLY A 82 35.67 12.31 -17.39
CA GLY A 82 36.40 11.13 -16.94
C GLY A 82 35.63 10.08 -16.16
N SER A 83 34.31 10.27 -15.84
CA SER A 83 33.57 9.28 -15.07
C SER A 83 32.08 9.29 -15.38
N THR A 84 31.47 8.10 -15.32
CA THR A 84 30.02 7.92 -15.47
C THR A 84 29.46 6.93 -14.44
N LEU A 85 28.40 7.31 -13.78
CA LEU A 85 27.61 6.43 -12.89
C LEU A 85 26.28 6.08 -13.54
N ILE A 86 25.97 4.80 -13.56
CA ILE A 86 24.77 4.24 -14.17
C ILE A 86 23.96 3.59 -13.05
N PHE A 87 22.75 4.07 -12.82
CA PHE A 87 21.92 3.62 -11.71
C PHE A 87 20.76 2.79 -12.20
N GLU A 88 20.47 1.76 -11.45
CA GLU A 88 19.21 1.04 -11.48
C GLU A 88 18.53 1.16 -10.11
N HIS A 89 17.25 1.50 -10.12
CA HIS A 89 16.44 1.64 -8.92
C HIS A 89 15.41 0.53 -8.84
N LYS A 90 15.20 -0.03 -7.65
CA LYS A 90 14.16 -1.03 -7.41
C LYS A 90 13.41 -0.72 -6.11
N VAL A 91 12.08 -0.76 -6.21
CA VAL A 91 11.20 -0.60 -5.05
C VAL A 91 10.40 -1.89 -4.82
N HIS A 92 9.54 -2.26 -5.75
CA HIS A 92 8.70 -3.45 -5.62
C HIS A 92 9.09 -4.58 -6.56
N ALA A 93 9.80 -4.27 -7.64
CA ALA A 93 10.21 -5.24 -8.65
C ALA A 93 11.61 -5.77 -8.38
N ASP A 94 11.89 -6.99 -8.86
CA ASP A 94 13.23 -7.54 -8.92
C ASP A 94 13.92 -7.12 -10.23
N LEU A 95 15.25 -7.27 -10.27
CA LEU A 95 16.04 -7.05 -11.48
C LEU A 95 15.63 -8.04 -12.59
N HIS A 96 15.46 -7.55 -13.80
CA HIS A 96 15.33 -8.40 -14.96
C HIS A 96 16.61 -9.18 -15.26
N LYS A 97 16.47 -10.35 -15.87
CA LYS A 97 17.62 -11.19 -16.21
C LYS A 97 18.68 -10.40 -17.00
N ASN A 98 19.92 -10.41 -16.50
CA ASN A 98 21.09 -9.75 -17.10
C ASN A 98 20.95 -8.21 -17.24
N GLN A 99 20.09 -7.56 -16.48
CA GLN A 99 19.84 -6.12 -16.62
C GLN A 99 21.10 -5.28 -16.43
N LEU A 100 21.83 -5.45 -15.34
CA LEU A 100 23.06 -4.69 -15.07
C LEU A 100 24.19 -5.09 -16.05
N GLN A 101 24.26 -6.34 -16.48
CA GLN A 101 25.22 -6.78 -17.49
C GLN A 101 24.97 -6.11 -18.84
N ASN A 102 23.72 -5.90 -19.23
CA ASN A 102 23.38 -5.17 -20.45
C ASN A 102 23.85 -3.71 -20.39
N TYR A 103 23.70 -3.05 -19.22
CA TYR A 103 24.23 -1.69 -19.03
C TYR A 103 25.76 -1.66 -19.14
N ARG A 104 26.47 -2.62 -18.54
CA ARG A 104 27.93 -2.72 -18.64
C ARG A 104 28.38 -2.93 -20.08
N THR A 105 27.71 -3.81 -20.83
CA THR A 105 28.05 -4.08 -22.22
C THR A 105 27.94 -2.83 -23.09
N TYR A 106 26.90 -2.02 -22.89
CA TYR A 106 26.74 -0.76 -23.61
C TYR A 106 27.74 0.29 -23.12
N ALA A 107 27.86 0.49 -21.83
CA ALA A 107 28.73 1.48 -21.22
C ALA A 107 30.19 1.30 -21.63
N SER A 108 30.68 0.05 -21.70
CA SER A 108 32.06 -0.24 -22.12
C SER A 108 32.38 0.17 -23.56
N THR A 109 31.38 0.47 -24.39
CA THR A 109 31.57 0.93 -25.77
C THR A 109 31.67 2.48 -25.87
N ILE A 110 31.28 3.21 -24.81
CA ILE A 110 31.11 4.66 -24.86
C ILE A 110 31.95 5.36 -23.79
N TYR A 111 32.07 4.76 -22.61
CA TYR A 111 32.71 5.38 -21.45
C TYR A 111 34.01 4.66 -21.07
N ASP A 112 35.09 5.40 -20.89
CA ASP A 112 36.37 4.86 -20.45
C ASP A 112 36.33 4.41 -18.98
N ASN A 113 35.60 5.15 -18.14
CA ASN A 113 35.42 4.83 -16.73
C ASN A 113 33.97 4.97 -16.35
N TYR A 114 33.36 3.85 -15.90
CA TYR A 114 31.99 3.83 -15.44
C TYR A 114 31.79 2.88 -14.24
N LYS A 115 30.77 3.13 -13.47
CA LYS A 115 30.30 2.26 -12.39
C LYS A 115 28.80 2.01 -12.51
N VAL A 116 28.38 0.81 -12.18
CA VAL A 116 26.96 0.46 -12.13
C VAL A 116 26.53 0.37 -10.68
N ILE A 117 25.60 1.22 -10.32
CA ILE A 117 25.07 1.38 -8.96
C ILE A 117 23.64 0.81 -8.92
N LEU A 118 23.36 0.01 -7.92
CA LEU A 118 22.02 -0.53 -7.67
C LEU A 118 21.47 0.06 -6.37
N ILE A 119 20.31 0.71 -6.43
CA ILE A 119 19.60 1.20 -5.24
C ILE A 119 18.28 0.48 -5.11
N THR A 120 18.03 -0.19 -3.96
CA THR A 120 16.86 -1.06 -3.76
C THR A 120 16.09 -0.70 -2.50
N ALA A 121 14.86 -1.20 -2.38
CA ALA A 121 14.10 -1.07 -1.14
C ALA A 121 14.65 -1.94 -0.02
N THR A 122 15.23 -3.11 -0.37
CA THR A 122 15.77 -4.07 0.61
C THR A 122 17.04 -4.74 0.10
N PRO A 123 17.95 -5.18 0.99
CA PRO A 123 19.15 -5.92 0.58
C PRO A 123 18.86 -7.24 -0.14
N PHE A 124 17.66 -7.82 0.03
CA PHE A 124 17.27 -9.07 -0.66
C PHE A 124 17.14 -8.92 -2.17
N GLN A 125 16.99 -7.67 -2.66
CA GLN A 125 16.94 -7.36 -4.10
C GLN A 125 18.34 -7.18 -4.70
N HIS A 126 19.42 -7.17 -3.89
CA HIS A 126 20.79 -7.05 -4.38
C HIS A 126 21.17 -8.28 -5.19
N ALA A 127 21.42 -8.08 -6.48
CA ALA A 127 21.74 -9.14 -7.44
C ALA A 127 22.61 -8.64 -8.59
N GLN A 128 23.13 -9.54 -9.42
CA GLN A 128 23.89 -9.25 -10.65
C GLN A 128 25.18 -8.44 -10.45
N SER A 129 25.77 -8.48 -9.23
CA SER A 129 27.09 -7.91 -8.92
C SER A 129 27.26 -6.47 -9.40
N PRO A 130 26.49 -5.49 -8.91
CA PRO A 130 26.76 -4.07 -9.16
C PRO A 130 28.15 -3.68 -8.60
N ASP A 131 28.68 -2.54 -9.00
CA ASP A 131 29.90 -2.00 -8.39
C ASP A 131 29.62 -1.50 -6.97
N VAL A 132 28.43 -0.93 -6.76
CA VAL A 132 27.89 -0.57 -5.44
C VAL A 132 26.44 -0.97 -5.38
N ALA A 133 26.03 -1.58 -4.26
CA ALA A 133 24.63 -1.86 -3.93
C ALA A 133 24.24 -1.13 -2.64
N LEU A 134 23.26 -0.27 -2.73
CA LEU A 134 22.70 0.52 -1.63
C LEU A 134 21.21 0.23 -1.45
N CYS A 135 20.69 0.52 -0.27
CA CYS A 135 19.25 0.64 -0.07
C CYS A 135 18.83 2.12 -0.06
N TRP A 136 17.58 2.41 -0.38
CA TRP A 136 17.02 3.76 -0.21
C TRP A 136 17.16 4.27 1.23
N GLN A 137 17.19 3.36 2.20
CA GLN A 137 17.49 3.70 3.59
C GLN A 137 18.88 4.26 3.80
N ASP A 138 19.90 3.80 3.04
CA ASP A 138 21.28 4.30 3.11
C ASP A 138 21.31 5.72 2.56
N ILE A 139 20.65 5.95 1.42
CA ILE A 139 20.46 7.30 0.85
C ILE A 139 19.76 8.22 1.85
N TYR A 140 18.71 7.73 2.52
CA TYR A 140 18.01 8.48 3.54
C TYR A 140 18.96 8.94 4.66
N HIS A 141 19.80 8.06 5.17
CA HIS A 141 20.73 8.38 6.25
C HIS A 141 21.80 9.39 5.82
N CYS A 142 22.38 9.21 4.62
CA CYS A 142 23.37 10.15 4.09
C CYS A 142 22.77 11.56 3.96
N PHE A 143 21.57 11.67 3.42
CA PHE A 143 20.92 12.97 3.22
C PHE A 143 20.39 13.56 4.52
N LYS A 144 19.97 12.76 5.48
CA LYS A 144 19.58 13.24 6.81
C LYS A 144 20.76 13.90 7.53
N ASN A 145 21.94 13.29 7.43
CA ASN A 145 23.19 13.87 7.98
C ASN A 145 23.60 15.17 7.27
N LEU A 146 23.27 15.32 5.99
CA LEU A 146 23.49 16.55 5.24
C LEU A 146 22.59 17.69 5.74
N VAL A 147 21.30 17.42 5.93
CA VAL A 147 20.34 18.42 6.46
C VAL A 147 20.81 19.04 7.77
N GLU A 148 21.44 18.25 8.64
CA GLU A 148 21.96 18.73 9.93
C GLU A 148 23.16 19.68 9.82
N LYS A 149 23.83 19.71 8.65
CA LYS A 149 25.05 20.51 8.38
C LYS A 149 24.81 21.70 7.47
N ILE A 150 23.71 21.69 6.72
CA ILE A 150 23.45 22.69 5.70
C ILE A 150 22.77 23.91 6.30
N SER A 151 23.21 25.10 5.92
CA SER A 151 22.66 26.37 6.40
C SER A 151 21.66 27.01 5.43
N ASP A 152 21.62 26.58 4.18
CA ASP A 152 20.66 27.06 3.19
C ASP A 152 19.29 26.41 3.41
N GLU A 153 18.31 27.23 3.82
CA GLU A 153 16.95 26.77 4.13
C GLU A 153 16.24 26.16 2.92
N HIS A 154 16.48 26.67 1.70
CA HIS A 154 15.85 26.12 0.49
C HIS A 154 16.37 24.74 0.14
N VAL A 155 17.69 24.55 0.26
CA VAL A 155 18.34 23.26 0.03
C VAL A 155 17.91 22.27 1.10
N SER A 156 17.93 22.68 2.38
CA SER A 156 17.45 21.89 3.51
C SER A 156 16.01 21.44 3.30
N TRP A 157 15.12 22.37 2.94
CA TRP A 157 13.73 22.06 2.66
C TRP A 157 13.55 21.04 1.52
N ALA A 158 14.28 21.21 0.42
CA ALA A 158 14.18 20.29 -0.73
C ALA A 158 14.62 18.87 -0.35
N ILE A 159 15.68 18.74 0.43
CA ILE A 159 16.16 17.44 0.93
C ILE A 159 15.14 16.83 1.91
N GLU A 160 14.64 17.61 2.86
CA GLU A 160 13.62 17.14 3.83
C GLU A 160 12.34 16.69 3.16
N ASP A 161 11.94 17.35 2.07
CA ASP A 161 10.76 16.96 1.31
C ASP A 161 10.96 15.59 0.62
N PHE A 162 12.14 15.36 0.05
CA PHE A 162 12.52 14.06 -0.52
C PHE A 162 12.63 12.97 0.56
N LEU A 163 13.23 13.26 1.72
CA LEU A 163 13.28 12.34 2.85
C LEU A 163 11.88 11.98 3.37
N SER A 164 10.96 12.94 3.37
CA SER A 164 9.55 12.72 3.73
C SER A 164 8.85 11.80 2.74
N LEU A 165 9.14 11.94 1.44
CA LEU A 165 8.67 11.00 0.41
C LEU A 165 9.19 9.59 0.67
N LEU A 166 10.50 9.39 0.85
CA LEU A 166 11.08 8.08 1.13
C LEU A 166 10.45 7.43 2.37
N LYS A 167 10.25 8.22 3.44
CA LYS A 167 9.62 7.74 4.67
C LYS A 167 8.17 7.33 4.45
N SER A 168 7.39 8.12 3.70
CA SER A 168 5.97 7.84 3.43
C SER A 168 5.77 6.56 2.60
N GLU A 169 6.73 6.25 1.73
CA GLU A 169 6.71 5.03 0.88
C GLU A 169 7.41 3.83 1.54
N GLY A 170 7.83 3.95 2.81
CA GLY A 170 8.47 2.86 3.56
C GLY A 170 9.92 2.59 3.17
N LEU A 171 10.57 3.52 2.47
CA LEU A 171 11.96 3.45 2.01
C LEU A 171 12.95 4.16 2.95
N GLY A 172 12.44 4.83 3.97
CA GLY A 172 13.22 5.45 5.05
C GLY A 172 13.62 4.45 6.14
N PRO A 173 14.13 4.96 7.28
CA PRO A 173 14.54 4.12 8.40
C PRO A 173 13.38 3.26 8.88
N ARG A 174 13.68 1.99 9.17
CA ARG A 174 12.71 1.10 9.81
C ARG A 174 12.41 1.63 11.21
N ASN A 175 11.14 1.64 11.57
CA ASN A 175 10.75 1.99 12.93
C ASN A 175 11.38 0.97 13.90
N PRO A 176 12.12 1.43 14.93
CA PRO A 176 12.63 0.52 15.95
C PRO A 176 11.48 -0.15 16.68
N MET A 177 11.75 -1.31 17.29
CA MET A 177 10.77 -1.94 18.18
C MET A 177 10.38 -0.94 19.28
N ASN A 178 9.10 -0.62 19.35
CA ASN A 178 8.59 0.34 20.31
C ASN A 178 8.43 -0.33 21.67
N ARG A 179 8.95 0.31 22.73
CA ARG A 179 8.80 -0.15 24.11
C ARG A 179 7.33 -0.38 24.50
N PHE A 180 6.44 0.48 24.05
CA PHE A 180 5.01 0.37 24.29
C PHE A 180 4.42 -0.88 23.64
N SER A 181 4.79 -1.16 22.36
CA SER A 181 4.35 -2.35 21.64
C SER A 181 4.85 -3.63 22.30
N ILE A 182 6.08 -3.62 22.82
CA ILE A 182 6.62 -4.77 23.56
C ILE A 182 5.83 -5.00 24.85
N ALA A 183 5.58 -3.94 25.62
CA ALA A 183 4.87 -4.03 26.91
C ALA A 183 3.42 -4.48 26.76
N ASN A 184 2.73 -4.07 25.68
CA ASN A 184 1.31 -4.33 25.47
C ASN A 184 1.05 -5.47 24.46
N TYR A 185 2.08 -6.22 24.04
CA TYR A 185 1.91 -7.27 23.03
C TYR A 185 0.91 -8.36 23.46
N LEU A 186 1.01 -8.82 24.71
CA LEU A 186 0.11 -9.87 25.23
C LEU A 186 -1.33 -9.37 25.32
N GLU A 187 -1.55 -8.12 25.67
CA GLU A 187 -2.89 -7.51 25.71
C GLU A 187 -3.48 -7.42 24.30
N ALA A 188 -2.66 -7.07 23.30
CA ALA A 188 -3.10 -7.05 21.90
C ALA A 188 -3.49 -8.44 21.40
N VAL A 189 -2.73 -9.49 21.76
CA VAL A 189 -3.06 -10.87 21.41
C VAL A 189 -4.37 -11.31 22.08
N GLN A 190 -4.54 -11.02 23.38
CA GLN A 190 -5.77 -11.32 24.12
C GLN A 190 -6.97 -10.60 23.53
N PHE A 191 -6.82 -9.33 23.16
CA PHE A 191 -7.88 -8.58 22.49
C PHE A 191 -8.35 -9.27 21.20
N ILE A 192 -7.42 -9.73 20.37
CA ILE A 192 -7.76 -10.44 19.14
C ILE A 192 -8.52 -11.74 19.42
N GLU A 193 -8.12 -12.50 20.45
CA GLU A 193 -8.82 -13.71 20.88
C GLU A 193 -10.23 -13.40 21.42
N GLN A 194 -10.40 -12.28 22.11
CA GLN A 194 -11.71 -11.82 22.56
C GLN A 194 -12.63 -11.47 21.37
N VAL A 195 -12.11 -10.75 20.38
CA VAL A 195 -12.85 -10.42 19.14
C VAL A 195 -13.24 -11.69 18.40
N ASP A 196 -12.31 -12.66 18.25
CA ASP A 196 -12.62 -13.98 17.68
C ASP A 196 -13.79 -14.66 18.41
N SER A 197 -13.76 -14.66 19.74
CA SER A 197 -14.79 -15.29 20.59
C SER A 197 -16.16 -14.63 20.38
N VAL A 198 -16.22 -13.31 20.37
CA VAL A 198 -17.45 -12.55 20.15
C VAL A 198 -18.08 -12.91 18.79
N PHE A 199 -17.29 -12.89 17.71
CA PHE A 199 -17.82 -13.19 16.39
C PHE A 199 -18.16 -14.68 16.19
N LYS A 200 -17.46 -15.62 16.82
CA LYS A 200 -17.84 -17.03 16.83
C LYS A 200 -19.17 -17.26 17.54
N THR A 201 -19.39 -16.59 18.66
CA THR A 201 -20.69 -16.65 19.35
C THR A 201 -21.79 -15.98 18.54
N ALA A 202 -21.50 -14.83 17.93
CA ALA A 202 -22.46 -14.14 17.05
C ALA A 202 -22.80 -14.95 15.79
N GLN A 203 -21.92 -15.81 15.29
CA GLN A 203 -22.21 -16.70 14.16
C GLN A 203 -23.38 -17.64 14.44
N GLU A 204 -23.57 -18.05 15.69
CA GLU A 204 -24.63 -18.99 16.10
C GLU A 204 -26.00 -18.31 16.22
N ARG A 205 -26.09 -17.01 16.01
CA ARG A 205 -27.32 -16.23 16.07
C ARG A 205 -28.02 -16.14 14.71
N GLU A 206 -29.28 -15.70 14.71
CA GLU A 206 -30.02 -15.44 13.48
C GLU A 206 -29.63 -14.11 12.84
N TRP A 207 -29.46 -14.09 11.52
CA TRP A 207 -29.04 -12.94 10.77
C TRP A 207 -29.99 -12.63 9.59
N PRO A 208 -30.28 -11.35 9.29
CA PRO A 208 -31.18 -10.98 8.18
C PRO A 208 -30.76 -11.51 6.81
N LEU A 209 -29.45 -11.60 6.51
CA LEU A 209 -28.96 -12.12 5.24
C LEU A 209 -29.26 -13.62 5.04
N GLN A 210 -29.54 -14.38 6.10
CA GLN A 210 -29.97 -15.78 5.97
C GLN A 210 -31.32 -15.89 5.28
N ASN A 211 -32.21 -14.90 5.40
CA ASN A 211 -33.52 -14.89 4.74
C ASN A 211 -33.39 -14.86 3.20
N ILE A 212 -32.23 -14.49 2.67
CA ILE A 212 -31.92 -14.51 1.23
C ILE A 212 -30.91 -15.59 0.87
N GLY A 213 -30.69 -16.58 1.75
CA GLY A 213 -29.85 -17.74 1.50
C GLY A 213 -28.34 -17.50 1.66
N MET A 214 -27.93 -16.48 2.42
CA MET A 214 -26.53 -16.19 2.73
C MET A 214 -26.22 -16.60 4.17
N GLU A 215 -25.33 -17.58 4.34
CA GLU A 215 -24.99 -18.10 5.66
C GLU A 215 -23.75 -17.46 6.25
N PRO A 216 -23.73 -17.19 7.59
CA PRO A 216 -22.58 -16.65 8.28
C PRO A 216 -21.46 -17.69 8.44
N VAL A 217 -20.26 -17.33 8.07
CA VAL A 217 -19.07 -18.13 8.31
C VAL A 217 -18.03 -17.24 9.00
N PHE A 218 -17.58 -17.67 10.17
CA PHE A 218 -16.50 -16.98 10.86
C PHE A 218 -15.23 -16.99 10.00
N LYS A 219 -14.62 -15.83 9.82
CA LYS A 219 -13.36 -15.68 9.10
C LYS A 219 -12.41 -14.76 9.83
N ARG A 220 -11.18 -15.20 9.89
CA ARG A 220 -10.01 -14.41 10.23
C ARG A 220 -9.04 -14.46 9.06
N GLN A 221 -8.75 -13.33 8.48
CA GLN A 221 -7.84 -13.27 7.34
C GLN A 221 -6.39 -13.48 7.80
N GLY A 222 -5.63 -14.35 7.12
CA GLY A 222 -4.32 -14.83 7.57
C GLY A 222 -3.22 -13.78 7.76
N THR A 223 -3.44 -12.54 7.30
CA THR A 223 -2.56 -11.38 7.55
C THR A 223 -3.05 -10.51 8.71
N GLU A 224 -4.00 -11.02 9.51
CA GLU A 224 -4.65 -10.26 10.59
C GLU A 224 -5.23 -8.91 10.14
N SER A 225 -5.68 -8.83 8.89
CA SER A 225 -6.22 -7.60 8.33
C SER A 225 -7.66 -7.35 8.77
N ARG A 226 -8.46 -8.39 8.92
CA ARG A 226 -9.85 -8.33 9.38
C ARG A 226 -10.29 -9.62 10.08
N VAL A 227 -11.25 -9.48 10.99
CA VAL A 227 -11.89 -10.59 11.71
C VAL A 227 -13.39 -10.35 11.82
N GLY A 228 -14.20 -11.39 11.59
CA GLY A 228 -15.66 -11.27 11.65
C GLY A 228 -16.41 -12.40 10.94
N LEU A 229 -17.60 -12.09 10.44
CA LEU A 229 -18.48 -13.02 9.72
C LEU A 229 -18.53 -12.66 8.24
N GLU A 230 -18.30 -13.64 7.40
CA GLU A 230 -18.59 -13.54 5.97
C GLU A 230 -19.93 -14.24 5.69
N PHE A 231 -20.82 -13.53 5.03
CA PHE A 231 -22.10 -14.03 4.54
C PHE A 231 -21.99 -14.32 3.06
N CYS A 232 -22.11 -15.58 2.69
CA CYS A 232 -22.05 -16.01 1.29
C CYS A 232 -23.15 -17.02 0.97
N PRO A 233 -23.57 -17.11 -0.32
CA PRO A 233 -24.58 -18.07 -0.75
C PRO A 233 -24.15 -19.52 -0.48
N ILE A 234 -25.11 -20.39 -0.10
CA ILE A 234 -24.86 -21.82 0.03
C ILE A 234 -24.76 -22.44 -1.36
N VAL A 235 -23.57 -22.83 -1.79
CA VAL A 235 -23.38 -23.57 -3.04
C VAL A 235 -22.87 -24.97 -2.72
N LYS A 236 -23.47 -25.98 -3.36
CA LYS A 236 -23.13 -27.41 -3.15
C LYS A 236 -21.69 -27.78 -3.59
N LYS A 237 -20.98 -26.92 -4.32
CA LYS A 237 -19.60 -27.17 -4.78
C LYS A 237 -18.60 -26.67 -3.72
N LYS A 238 -17.96 -27.60 -3.03
CA LYS A 238 -16.84 -27.33 -2.11
C LYS A 238 -15.66 -26.69 -2.84
N ARG A 239 -15.15 -25.58 -2.33
CA ARG A 239 -13.87 -24.90 -2.70
C ARG A 239 -13.93 -23.68 -3.62
N GLN A 240 -15.07 -23.11 -3.88
CA GLN A 240 -15.12 -21.88 -4.68
C GLN A 240 -15.36 -20.68 -3.76
N TRP A 241 -14.51 -19.66 -3.85
CA TRP A 241 -14.77 -18.39 -3.20
C TRP A 241 -15.94 -17.70 -3.92
N LEU A 242 -16.98 -17.42 -3.19
CA LEU A 242 -18.21 -16.81 -3.68
C LEU A 242 -18.25 -15.33 -3.33
N PRO A 243 -18.95 -14.52 -4.12
CA PRO A 243 -19.29 -13.16 -3.72
C PRO A 243 -20.03 -13.16 -2.40
N GLY A 244 -19.69 -12.20 -1.53
CA GLY A 244 -20.25 -12.16 -0.19
C GLY A 244 -20.22 -10.78 0.44
N VAL A 245 -20.78 -10.72 1.65
CA VAL A 245 -20.76 -9.55 2.52
C VAL A 245 -20.03 -9.92 3.79
N PHE A 246 -18.96 -9.21 4.09
CA PHE A 246 -18.22 -9.38 5.34
C PHE A 246 -18.61 -8.29 6.34
N CYS A 247 -18.94 -8.71 7.57
CA CYS A 247 -19.22 -7.85 8.72
C CYS A 247 -18.21 -8.15 9.82
N GLY A 248 -17.48 -7.16 10.29
CA GLY A 248 -16.44 -7.44 11.29
C GLY A 248 -15.65 -6.22 11.74
N VAL A 249 -14.44 -6.50 12.24
CA VAL A 249 -13.46 -5.51 12.66
C VAL A 249 -12.32 -5.47 11.66
N LEU A 250 -11.95 -4.28 11.24
CA LEU A 250 -10.77 -4.03 10.43
C LEU A 250 -9.58 -3.79 11.36
N LEU A 251 -8.67 -4.75 11.44
CA LEU A 251 -7.47 -4.71 12.28
C LEU A 251 -6.32 -3.98 11.59
N SER A 252 -6.26 -4.11 10.26
CA SER A 252 -5.27 -3.44 9.43
C SER A 252 -5.88 -3.10 8.07
N GLY A 253 -5.72 -1.87 7.62
CA GLY A 253 -6.20 -1.45 6.29
C GLY A 253 -5.39 -1.98 5.11
N ALA A 254 -4.34 -2.78 5.34
CA ALA A 254 -3.39 -3.19 4.30
C ALA A 254 -4.05 -4.04 3.20
N ASP A 255 -4.90 -4.99 3.56
CA ASP A 255 -5.60 -5.87 2.62
C ASP A 255 -6.55 -5.09 1.69
N HIS A 256 -7.22 -4.08 2.22
CA HIS A 256 -8.18 -3.25 1.48
C HIS A 256 -7.55 -1.98 0.88
N GLY A 257 -6.26 -1.74 1.13
CA GLY A 257 -5.59 -0.50 0.73
C GLY A 257 -6.17 0.76 1.38
N VAL A 258 -6.78 0.62 2.56
CA VAL A 258 -7.44 1.70 3.31
C VAL A 258 -6.74 2.03 4.63
N LYS A 259 -5.47 1.71 4.74
CA LYS A 259 -4.67 1.88 5.96
C LYS A 259 -4.72 3.31 6.52
N GLU A 260 -4.76 4.31 5.65
CA GLU A 260 -4.81 5.73 6.03
C GLU A 260 -6.13 6.13 6.71
N PHE A 261 -7.20 5.35 6.52
CA PHE A 261 -8.52 5.61 7.09
C PHE A 261 -8.71 5.03 8.49
N ILE A 262 -7.80 4.18 8.95
CA ILE A 262 -7.88 3.60 10.30
C ILE A 262 -7.43 4.60 11.35
N ASN A 263 -6.54 5.55 11.01
CA ASN A 263 -6.06 6.65 11.89
C ASN A 263 -5.69 6.20 13.32
N ASN A 264 -5.04 5.03 13.45
CA ASN A 264 -4.71 4.38 14.74
C ASN A 264 -5.94 4.03 15.61
N GLU A 265 -7.11 3.94 15.02
CA GLU A 265 -8.37 3.57 15.67
C GLU A 265 -8.96 2.34 14.99
N LEU A 266 -9.38 1.36 15.79
CA LEU A 266 -10.05 0.17 15.25
C LEU A 266 -11.42 0.54 14.69
N LYS A 267 -11.72 0.00 13.50
CA LYS A 267 -12.98 0.24 12.80
C LYS A 267 -13.81 -1.04 12.68
N LEU A 268 -15.10 -0.92 12.95
CA LEU A 268 -16.08 -1.84 12.42
C LEU A 268 -16.12 -1.68 10.91
N CYS A 269 -16.27 -2.77 10.19
CA CYS A 269 -16.32 -2.73 8.73
C CYS A 269 -17.42 -3.62 8.15
N LEU A 270 -18.02 -3.13 7.07
CA LEU A 270 -18.81 -3.94 6.15
C LEU A 270 -18.11 -3.87 4.79
N VAL A 271 -17.79 -5.04 4.23
CA VAL A 271 -17.00 -5.18 3.00
C VAL A 271 -17.76 -6.07 2.03
N PHE A 272 -17.78 -5.66 0.76
CA PHE A 272 -18.33 -6.47 -0.32
C PHE A 272 -17.22 -7.21 -1.04
N ASP A 273 -17.27 -8.55 -0.98
CA ASP A 273 -16.26 -9.43 -1.58
C ASP A 273 -16.72 -9.91 -2.96
N PHE A 274 -15.85 -9.77 -3.98
CA PHE A 274 -16.11 -10.21 -5.34
C PHE A 274 -15.02 -11.16 -5.83
N ASN A 275 -15.40 -12.36 -6.23
CA ASN A 275 -14.51 -13.30 -6.91
C ASN A 275 -14.20 -12.84 -8.36
N ARG A 276 -13.42 -13.62 -9.13
CA ARG A 276 -13.03 -13.24 -10.50
C ARG A 276 -14.21 -13.01 -11.42
N THR A 277 -15.24 -13.86 -11.34
CA THR A 277 -16.45 -13.75 -12.14
C THR A 277 -17.22 -12.49 -11.75
N GLY A 278 -17.41 -12.24 -10.46
CA GLY A 278 -18.03 -11.04 -9.94
C GLY A 278 -17.30 -9.78 -10.36
N GLN A 279 -15.96 -9.75 -10.33
CA GLN A 279 -15.16 -8.60 -10.79
C GLN A 279 -15.39 -8.27 -12.28
N ALA A 280 -15.54 -9.30 -13.13
CA ALA A 280 -15.84 -9.08 -14.55
C ALA A 280 -17.26 -8.52 -14.73
N LEU A 281 -18.21 -9.06 -13.97
CA LEU A 281 -19.62 -8.67 -14.02
C LEU A 281 -19.85 -7.24 -13.56
N ILE A 282 -19.32 -6.83 -12.41
CA ILE A 282 -19.55 -5.49 -11.83
C ILE A 282 -19.03 -4.35 -12.71
N LYS A 283 -18.07 -4.61 -13.60
CA LYS A 283 -17.53 -3.58 -14.52
C LYS A 283 -18.62 -2.94 -15.40
N ASN A 284 -19.61 -3.72 -15.82
CA ASN A 284 -20.66 -3.30 -16.76
C ASN A 284 -22.08 -3.50 -16.20
N SER A 285 -22.22 -3.93 -14.93
CA SER A 285 -23.51 -4.19 -14.32
C SER A 285 -24.22 -2.89 -13.94
N ALA A 286 -25.40 -2.67 -14.52
CA ALA A 286 -26.31 -1.59 -14.13
C ALA A 286 -26.81 -1.79 -12.67
N HIS A 287 -26.97 -3.06 -12.23
CA HIS A 287 -27.38 -3.37 -10.88
C HIS A 287 -26.31 -2.99 -9.87
N TYR A 288 -25.01 -3.23 -10.16
CA TYR A 288 -23.92 -2.80 -9.30
C TYR A 288 -23.85 -1.28 -9.19
N THR A 289 -23.97 -0.58 -10.31
CA THR A 289 -23.96 0.89 -10.31
C THR A 289 -25.10 1.47 -9.49
N ARG A 290 -26.31 0.91 -9.64
CA ARG A 290 -27.49 1.31 -8.84
C ARG A 290 -27.29 0.97 -7.37
N PHE A 291 -26.83 -0.24 -7.07
CA PHE A 291 -26.56 -0.69 -5.71
C PHE A 291 -25.59 0.22 -4.98
N LYS A 292 -24.48 0.66 -5.62
CA LYS A 292 -23.52 1.60 -5.01
C LYS A 292 -24.20 2.92 -4.61
N ALA A 293 -25.06 3.45 -5.47
CA ALA A 293 -25.77 4.69 -5.19
C ALA A 293 -26.75 4.53 -4.00
N ASP A 294 -27.51 3.44 -4.00
CA ASP A 294 -28.47 3.15 -2.93
C ASP A 294 -27.74 2.86 -1.60
N LEU A 295 -26.63 2.13 -1.64
CA LEU A 295 -25.80 1.79 -0.48
C LEU A 295 -25.23 3.05 0.18
N LYS A 296 -24.73 3.99 -0.61
CA LYS A 296 -24.18 5.24 -0.08
C LYS A 296 -25.21 6.07 0.70
N LEU A 297 -26.48 6.00 0.29
CA LEU A 297 -27.59 6.66 1.01
C LEU A 297 -28.01 5.87 2.26
N LEU A 298 -27.88 4.53 2.22
CA LEU A 298 -28.26 3.65 3.30
C LEU A 298 -27.28 3.75 4.50
N VAL A 299 -26.01 4.02 4.25
CA VAL A 299 -24.94 4.06 5.25
C VAL A 299 -24.45 5.50 5.51
N ASP A 300 -25.35 6.46 5.52
CA ASP A 300 -25.07 7.89 5.66
C ASP A 300 -24.32 8.27 6.94
N ASP A 301 -24.43 7.47 7.99
CA ASP A 301 -23.73 7.62 9.27
C ASP A 301 -22.42 6.81 9.37
N TRP A 302 -22.01 6.15 8.26
CA TRP A 302 -20.76 5.41 8.14
C TRP A 302 -19.85 6.07 7.09
N GLU A 303 -18.56 5.88 7.23
CA GLU A 303 -17.58 6.26 6.21
C GLU A 303 -17.67 5.29 5.03
N PHE A 304 -18.12 5.80 3.86
CA PHE A 304 -18.25 5.02 2.64
C PHE A 304 -17.04 5.22 1.74
N LEU A 305 -16.31 4.14 1.47
CA LEU A 305 -15.14 4.15 0.60
C LEU A 305 -15.40 3.31 -0.66
N ASP A 306 -15.44 3.98 -1.80
CA ASP A 306 -15.27 3.33 -3.10
C ASP A 306 -13.78 3.41 -3.47
N THR A 307 -13.05 2.31 -3.31
CA THR A 307 -11.59 2.29 -3.50
C THR A 307 -11.16 2.63 -4.93
N ALA A 308 -12.07 2.60 -5.90
CA ALA A 308 -11.81 3.04 -7.27
C ALA A 308 -11.81 4.57 -7.43
N LEU A 309 -12.50 5.29 -6.53
CA LEU A 309 -12.69 6.75 -6.60
C LEU A 309 -11.90 7.49 -5.51
N GLU A 310 -11.57 6.82 -4.41
CA GLU A 310 -10.86 7.43 -3.28
C GLU A 310 -9.35 7.54 -3.59
N PRO A 311 -8.79 8.76 -3.71
CA PRO A 311 -7.39 8.95 -4.10
C PRO A 311 -6.40 8.45 -3.05
N ARG A 312 -6.80 8.39 -1.77
CA ARG A 312 -5.96 7.91 -0.66
C ARG A 312 -6.00 6.40 -0.49
N ALA A 313 -6.94 5.70 -1.13
CA ALA A 313 -7.05 4.25 -1.07
C ALA A 313 -6.42 3.60 -2.30
N LYS A 314 -5.75 2.46 -2.13
CA LYS A 314 -5.35 1.61 -3.24
C LYS A 314 -6.58 0.86 -3.76
N TYR A 315 -6.88 0.98 -5.08
CA TYR A 315 -7.97 0.21 -5.67
C TYR A 315 -7.80 -1.29 -5.44
N ASN A 316 -8.78 -1.87 -4.76
CA ASN A 316 -8.85 -3.31 -4.54
C ASN A 316 -10.03 -3.90 -5.31
N LYS A 317 -9.74 -4.59 -6.42
CA LYS A 317 -10.77 -5.22 -7.27
C LYS A 317 -11.55 -6.34 -6.59
N TRP A 318 -11.01 -6.91 -5.50
CA TRP A 318 -11.67 -7.95 -4.72
C TRP A 318 -12.63 -7.37 -3.69
N HIS A 319 -12.32 -6.18 -3.20
CA HIS A 319 -13.06 -5.45 -2.16
C HIS A 319 -13.21 -3.97 -2.56
N PRO A 320 -13.97 -3.69 -3.65
CA PRO A 320 -14.03 -2.33 -4.17
C PRO A 320 -14.79 -1.35 -3.28
N ILE A 321 -15.68 -1.85 -2.42
CA ILE A 321 -16.45 -1.04 -1.46
C ILE A 321 -16.11 -1.51 -0.05
N VAL A 322 -15.74 -0.53 0.79
CA VAL A 322 -15.48 -0.71 2.23
C VAL A 322 -16.23 0.38 2.99
N ILE A 323 -16.97 -0.02 4.00
CA ILE A 323 -17.77 0.87 4.84
C ILE A 323 -17.22 0.75 6.26
N LEU A 324 -16.91 1.88 6.90
CA LEU A 324 -16.18 1.93 8.15
C LEU A 324 -16.92 2.76 9.21
N LYS A 325 -16.79 2.35 10.46
CA LYS A 325 -17.25 3.13 11.61
C LYS A 325 -16.33 2.90 12.81
N PRO A 326 -15.99 3.93 13.61
CA PRO A 326 -15.21 3.74 14.84
C PRO A 326 -15.82 2.66 15.73
N MET A 327 -14.97 1.73 16.23
CA MET A 327 -15.43 0.62 17.08
C MET A 327 -15.62 1.05 18.53
N LEU A 328 -14.70 1.85 19.06
CA LEU A 328 -14.63 2.18 20.48
C LEU A 328 -15.95 2.73 21.06
N PRO A 329 -16.66 3.70 20.42
CA PRO A 329 -17.90 4.26 21.00
C PRO A 329 -19.00 3.25 21.28
N PHE A 330 -18.99 2.10 20.61
CA PHE A 330 -19.98 1.04 20.81
C PHE A 330 -19.59 0.10 21.94
N PHE A 331 -18.30 -0.11 22.18
CA PHE A 331 -17.78 -1.15 23.06
C PHE A 331 -17.23 -0.62 24.39
N GLU A 332 -17.00 0.70 24.53
CA GLU A 332 -16.39 1.28 25.74
C GLU A 332 -17.14 0.98 27.05
N HIS A 333 -18.45 0.70 26.98
CA HIS A 333 -19.28 0.36 28.13
C HIS A 333 -19.78 -1.09 28.11
N ALA A 334 -19.28 -1.92 27.20
CA ALA A 334 -19.66 -3.31 27.05
C ALA A 334 -18.74 -4.23 27.88
N GLU A 335 -19.02 -4.32 29.17
CA GLU A 335 -18.15 -5.01 30.13
C GLU A 335 -18.28 -6.55 30.10
N THR A 336 -19.27 -7.12 29.40
CA THR A 336 -19.47 -8.57 29.33
C THR A 336 -19.46 -9.07 27.90
N HIS A 337 -19.04 -10.33 27.71
CA HIS A 337 -19.02 -10.99 26.41
C HIS A 337 -20.39 -10.97 25.73
N GLU A 338 -21.46 -11.27 26.45
CA GLU A 338 -22.84 -11.25 25.94
C GLU A 338 -23.22 -9.87 25.42
N LYS A 339 -22.94 -8.81 26.18
CA LYS A 339 -23.17 -7.42 25.71
C LYS A 339 -22.41 -7.11 24.45
N GLN A 340 -21.17 -7.58 24.31
CA GLN A 340 -20.38 -7.38 23.11
C GLN A 340 -20.96 -8.13 21.91
N VAL A 341 -21.46 -9.36 22.12
CA VAL A 341 -22.20 -10.13 21.09
C VAL A 341 -23.48 -9.41 20.69
N ASP A 342 -24.25 -8.91 21.65
CA ASP A 342 -25.50 -8.19 21.38
C ASP A 342 -25.25 -6.90 20.57
N ILE A 343 -24.18 -6.17 20.86
CA ILE A 343 -23.77 -4.98 20.10
C ILE A 343 -23.42 -5.35 18.66
N VAL A 344 -22.66 -6.42 18.45
CA VAL A 344 -22.33 -6.91 17.10
C VAL A 344 -23.61 -7.26 16.34
N LEU A 345 -24.53 -7.95 16.98
CA LEU A 345 -25.83 -8.30 16.40
C LEU A 345 -26.65 -7.06 16.06
N GLU A 346 -26.79 -6.13 16.99
CA GLU A 346 -27.57 -4.90 16.79
C GLU A 346 -27.05 -4.10 15.59
N ILE A 347 -25.74 -3.81 15.57
CA ILE A 347 -25.12 -2.97 14.55
C ILE A 347 -25.24 -3.62 13.16
N PHE A 348 -24.83 -4.86 13.04
CA PHE A 348 -24.77 -5.50 11.72
C PHE A 348 -26.11 -6.06 11.25
N SER A 349 -27.01 -6.49 12.15
CA SER A 349 -28.35 -6.90 11.76
C SER A 349 -29.16 -5.73 11.23
N GLU A 350 -29.05 -4.55 11.82
CA GLU A 350 -29.72 -3.37 11.29
C GLU A 350 -29.23 -3.02 9.86
N LEU A 351 -27.92 -3.05 9.64
CA LEU A 351 -27.35 -2.84 8.29
C LEU A 351 -27.81 -3.92 7.31
N GLN A 352 -27.77 -5.19 7.70
CA GLN A 352 -28.19 -6.30 6.87
C GLN A 352 -29.69 -6.24 6.54
N LYS A 353 -30.52 -5.85 7.50
CA LYS A 353 -31.96 -5.65 7.26
C LYS A 353 -32.19 -4.58 6.19
N ARG A 354 -31.54 -3.42 6.33
CA ARG A 354 -31.61 -2.37 5.32
C ARG A 354 -31.10 -2.83 3.95
N LEU A 355 -30.04 -3.65 3.89
CA LEU A 355 -29.55 -4.26 2.65
C LEU A 355 -30.59 -5.19 2.02
N THR A 356 -31.21 -6.08 2.80
CA THR A 356 -32.20 -7.04 2.28
C THR A 356 -33.50 -6.35 1.81
N GLU A 357 -33.77 -5.15 2.25
CA GLU A 357 -34.88 -4.31 1.78
C GLU A 357 -34.57 -3.57 0.47
N GLN A 358 -33.29 -3.57 0.01
CA GLN A 358 -32.89 -2.88 -1.24
C GLN A 358 -33.03 -3.79 -2.46
N PRO A 359 -33.91 -3.48 -3.41
CA PRO A 359 -34.07 -4.29 -4.63
C PRO A 359 -32.80 -4.38 -5.47
N SER A 360 -31.96 -3.34 -5.45
CA SER A 360 -30.68 -3.32 -6.19
C SER A 360 -29.67 -4.30 -5.61
N PHE A 361 -29.64 -4.48 -4.29
CA PHE A 361 -28.79 -5.48 -3.62
C PHE A 361 -29.25 -6.90 -3.97
N ILE A 362 -30.54 -7.18 -3.85
CA ILE A 362 -31.09 -8.51 -4.17
C ILE A 362 -30.77 -8.89 -5.61
N LYS A 363 -31.06 -7.99 -6.58
CA LYS A 363 -30.77 -8.23 -7.99
C LYS A 363 -29.29 -8.43 -8.27
N LEU A 364 -28.41 -7.67 -7.61
CA LEU A 364 -26.97 -7.84 -7.73
C LEU A 364 -26.54 -9.23 -7.23
N MET A 365 -27.05 -9.66 -6.07
CA MET A 365 -26.71 -10.99 -5.52
C MET A 365 -27.26 -12.13 -6.38
N GLU A 366 -28.45 -12.01 -6.95
CA GLU A 366 -29.01 -12.95 -7.91
C GLU A 366 -28.14 -13.05 -9.17
N GLU A 367 -27.73 -11.90 -9.74
CA GLU A 367 -26.87 -11.82 -10.93
C GLU A 367 -25.52 -12.50 -10.68
N LEU A 368 -24.89 -12.22 -9.52
CA LEU A 368 -23.62 -12.81 -9.11
C LEU A 368 -23.73 -14.34 -8.89
N THR A 369 -24.82 -14.80 -8.31
CA THR A 369 -25.04 -16.21 -7.99
C THR A 369 -25.39 -17.04 -9.24
N THR A 370 -26.20 -16.48 -10.16
CA THR A 370 -26.58 -17.15 -11.41
C THR A 370 -25.41 -17.36 -12.34
N THR A 371 -24.43 -16.49 -12.32
CA THR A 371 -23.22 -16.58 -13.17
C THR A 371 -22.25 -17.67 -12.68
N GLU A 372 -22.40 -18.15 -11.44
CA GLU A 372 -21.55 -19.20 -10.83
C GLU A 372 -22.14 -20.63 -10.97
N LEU A 373 -23.42 -20.76 -11.36
CA LEU A 373 -24.11 -22.03 -11.62
C LEU A 373 -23.91 -22.49 -13.05
#